data_41d1108ff6e1778841635b08f5ffd254
#
_entry.id   41d1108ff6e1778841635b08f5ffd254
#
_cell.length_a   1.000
_cell.length_b   1.000
_cell.length_c   1.000
_cell.angle_alpha   90.00
_cell.angle_beta   90.00
_cell.angle_gamma   90.00
#
_symmetry.space_group_name_H-M   'P 1'
#
loop_
_entity.id
_entity.type
_entity.pdbx_description
1 polymer ?
#
loop_
_entity_poly.entity_id
_entity_poly.type
_entity_poly.pdbx_seq_one_letter_code
_entity_poly.pdbx_strand_id
1 'polypeptide(L)'
;WGEVVSIIGPSGSGKTTLIRTMNGLENLDHGEITLQGLPFLRGTKDPEGTLGNKVHMQGIVHVGMVFQSFNLFPHKTTLENVMLAPVYHDHGDDEELRLLSLALLRKVGMLEHAGKYPHQLSGGQQQRVAIARALAMRPSVMLFDEPTSALDPELVGDVLAVIEELAREGMTMVIVTHEMNFAFKLSDRVIFMEDGEIIQNAPPQEMLEQRSERMTKFLKDVQLA
;
A
#
# COMPACT_ATOMS: atom_id res chain seq x y z
N TRP A 1 0.07 -0.13 16.38
CA TRP A 1 -0.94 -0.80 15.57
C TRP A 1 -2.04 0.17 15.22
N GLY A 2 -2.60 0.04 13.99
CA GLY A 2 -3.64 0.92 13.50
C GLY A 2 -3.15 2.30 13.04
N GLU A 3 -1.84 2.56 13.06
CA GLU A 3 -1.28 3.82 12.59
C GLU A 3 -1.36 3.91 11.06
N VAL A 4 -1.79 5.05 10.55
CA VAL A 4 -1.79 5.40 9.14
C VAL A 4 -0.71 6.44 8.88
N VAL A 5 0.28 6.10 8.04
CA VAL A 5 1.38 6.98 7.66
C VAL A 5 1.26 7.31 6.18
N SER A 6 1.17 8.58 5.82
CA SER A 6 1.28 9.00 4.42
C SER A 6 2.68 9.53 4.10
N ILE A 7 3.19 9.13 2.94
CA ILE A 7 4.46 9.62 2.38
C ILE A 7 4.14 10.49 1.18
N ILE A 8 4.52 11.76 1.25
CA ILE A 8 4.30 12.76 0.20
C ILE A 8 5.64 13.35 -0.27
N GLY A 9 5.65 13.99 -1.42
CA GLY A 9 6.84 14.66 -1.97
C GLY A 9 6.85 14.66 -3.49
N PRO A 10 7.77 15.40 -4.11
CA PRO A 10 7.87 15.50 -5.57
C PRO A 10 8.15 14.15 -6.24
N SER A 11 7.87 14.06 -7.54
CA SER A 11 8.24 12.89 -8.33
C SER A 11 9.76 12.71 -8.32
N GLY A 12 10.21 11.45 -8.21
CA GLY A 12 11.64 11.12 -8.11
C GLY A 12 12.26 11.27 -6.71
N SER A 13 11.51 11.66 -5.68
CA SER A 13 12.04 11.80 -4.32
C SER A 13 12.32 10.46 -3.58
N GLY A 14 12.11 9.31 -4.22
CA GLY A 14 12.42 8.00 -3.65
C GLY A 14 11.27 7.31 -2.90
N LYS A 15 10.05 7.87 -2.87
CA LYS A 15 8.88 7.32 -2.15
C LYS A 15 8.57 5.86 -2.55
N THR A 16 8.47 5.60 -3.86
CA THR A 16 8.22 4.26 -4.40
C THR A 16 9.35 3.28 -4.04
N THR A 17 10.60 3.71 -4.09
CA THR A 17 11.75 2.89 -3.67
C THR A 17 11.64 2.55 -2.18
N LEU A 18 11.36 3.54 -1.33
CA LEU A 18 11.22 3.33 0.11
C LEU A 18 10.09 2.33 0.43
N ILE A 19 8.90 2.51 -0.15
CA ILE A 19 7.77 1.62 0.15
C ILE A 19 8.01 0.20 -0.39
N ARG A 20 8.68 0.05 -1.54
CA ARG A 20 9.07 -1.25 -2.09
C ARG A 20 10.18 -1.92 -1.30
N THR A 21 11.06 -1.16 -0.67
CA THR A 21 12.03 -1.70 0.29
C THR A 21 11.31 -2.26 1.51
N MET A 22 10.23 -1.61 1.99
CA MET A 22 9.46 -2.11 3.15
C MET A 22 8.79 -3.46 2.92
N ASN A 23 8.60 -3.86 1.67
CA ASN A 23 7.99 -5.16 1.32
C ASN A 23 9.07 -6.15 0.75
N GLY A 24 10.33 -5.74 0.70
CA GLY A 24 11.42 -6.59 0.20
C GLY A 24 11.48 -6.74 -1.32
N LEU A 25 10.76 -5.92 -2.08
CA LEU A 25 10.85 -5.87 -3.54
C LEU A 25 12.09 -5.11 -4.03
N GLU A 26 12.59 -4.18 -3.20
CA GLU A 26 13.85 -3.48 -3.43
C GLU A 26 14.84 -3.83 -2.31
N ASN A 27 16.11 -3.86 -2.65
CA ASN A 27 17.17 -4.19 -1.70
C ASN A 27 17.40 -3.03 -0.73
N LEU A 28 17.56 -3.37 0.55
CA LEU A 28 18.08 -2.46 1.56
C LEU A 28 19.62 -2.52 1.51
N ASP A 29 20.28 -1.39 1.27
CA ASP A 29 21.74 -1.31 1.25
C ASP A 29 22.32 -1.35 2.68
N HIS A 30 21.78 -0.50 3.55
CA HIS A 30 22.18 -0.35 4.96
C HIS A 30 20.96 -0.22 5.87
N GLY A 31 21.12 -0.58 7.15
CA GLY A 31 20.07 -0.46 8.16
C GLY A 31 19.21 -1.72 8.29
N GLU A 32 18.12 -1.58 9.02
CA GLU A 32 17.22 -2.69 9.33
C GLU A 32 15.77 -2.23 9.27
N ILE A 33 14.90 -3.08 8.76
CA ILE A 33 13.45 -2.94 8.88
C ILE A 33 12.97 -4.03 9.83
N THR A 34 12.20 -3.64 10.85
CA THR A 34 11.58 -4.57 11.80
C THR A 34 10.08 -4.66 11.57
N LEU A 35 9.54 -5.85 11.69
CA LEU A 35 8.09 -6.10 11.68
C LEU A 35 7.72 -6.74 13.02
N GLN A 36 6.79 -6.13 13.74
CA GLN A 36 6.37 -6.62 15.08
C GLN A 36 7.54 -6.76 16.09
N GLY A 37 8.53 -5.86 15.98
CA GLY A 37 9.72 -5.89 16.83
C GLY A 37 10.75 -6.96 16.46
N LEU A 38 10.51 -7.73 15.41
CA LEU A 38 11.46 -8.72 14.89
C LEU A 38 12.14 -8.20 13.62
N PRO A 39 13.45 -8.48 13.43
CA PRO A 39 14.15 -8.13 12.19
C PRO A 39 13.43 -8.77 10.99
N PHE A 40 13.07 -7.92 10.04
CA PHE A 40 12.38 -8.33 8.80
C PHE A 40 13.33 -8.26 7.59
N LEU A 41 14.05 -7.15 7.43
CA LEU A 41 15.03 -6.92 6.38
C LEU A 41 16.28 -6.30 6.97
N ARG A 42 17.46 -6.71 6.48
CA ARG A 42 18.75 -6.09 6.82
C ARG A 42 19.50 -5.68 5.57
N GLY A 43 20.28 -4.61 5.71
CA GLY A 43 21.10 -4.08 4.64
C GLY A 43 22.13 -5.09 4.12
N THR A 44 22.22 -5.22 2.82
CA THR A 44 23.13 -6.18 2.14
C THR A 44 24.60 -5.80 2.27
N LYS A 45 24.88 -4.52 2.57
CA LYS A 45 26.22 -3.96 2.72
C LYS A 45 26.68 -3.83 4.18
N ASP A 46 25.81 -4.20 5.14
CA ASP A 46 26.18 -4.21 6.55
C ASP A 46 27.09 -5.40 6.89
N PRO A 47 28.07 -5.27 7.83
CA PRO A 47 29.02 -6.33 8.16
C PRO A 47 28.36 -7.63 8.62
N GLU A 48 27.20 -7.55 9.23
CA GLU A 48 26.36 -8.69 9.63
C GLU A 48 25.39 -9.11 8.52
N GLY A 49 25.37 -8.40 7.40
CA GLY A 49 24.42 -8.52 6.29
C GLY A 49 24.64 -9.71 5.37
N THR A 50 25.39 -10.74 5.81
CA THR A 50 25.52 -12.04 5.13
C THR A 50 24.16 -12.78 4.98
N LEU A 51 23.11 -12.26 5.58
CA LEU A 51 21.72 -12.66 5.34
C LEU A 51 21.07 -11.85 4.18
N GLY A 52 21.88 -11.35 3.24
CA GLY A 52 21.39 -10.60 2.10
C GLY A 52 20.04 -11.15 1.62
N ASN A 53 18.98 -10.39 1.75
CA ASN A 53 17.59 -10.67 1.33
C ASN A 53 16.99 -12.05 1.65
N LYS A 54 17.67 -12.90 2.38
CA LYS A 54 17.07 -14.09 3.03
C LYS A 54 16.33 -13.63 4.27
N VAL A 55 15.52 -12.65 4.07
CA VAL A 55 14.43 -12.33 4.94
C VAL A 55 13.74 -13.62 5.32
N HIS A 56 13.30 -13.67 6.53
CA HIS A 56 12.30 -14.65 6.90
C HIS A 56 11.14 -14.55 5.91
N MET A 57 11.14 -15.39 4.87
CA MET A 57 10.08 -15.46 3.85
C MET A 57 8.69 -15.50 4.50
N GLN A 58 8.60 -16.02 5.74
CA GLN A 58 7.41 -15.98 6.58
C GLN A 58 6.96 -14.55 6.93
N GLY A 59 7.83 -13.54 6.94
CA GLY A 59 7.45 -12.16 7.21
C GLY A 59 6.78 -11.46 6.02
N ILE A 60 7.11 -11.83 4.78
CA ILE A 60 6.56 -11.19 3.57
C ILE A 60 5.04 -11.37 3.48
N VAL A 61 4.51 -12.53 3.89
CA VAL A 61 3.05 -12.78 3.91
C VAL A 61 2.29 -11.86 4.85
N HIS A 62 2.96 -11.21 5.79
CA HIS A 62 2.35 -10.24 6.71
C HIS A 62 2.35 -8.81 6.21
N VAL A 63 2.92 -8.55 5.03
CA VAL A 63 2.96 -7.22 4.41
C VAL A 63 2.20 -7.27 3.09
N GLY A 64 1.00 -6.72 3.07
CA GLY A 64 0.20 -6.57 1.86
C GLY A 64 0.67 -5.36 1.06
N MET A 65 0.67 -5.46 -0.28
CA MET A 65 1.02 -4.33 -1.13
C MET A 65 0.03 -4.14 -2.29
N VAL A 66 -0.36 -2.89 -2.48
CA VAL A 66 -1.19 -2.42 -3.58
C VAL A 66 -0.35 -1.47 -4.42
N PHE A 67 -0.24 -1.76 -5.72
CA PHE A 67 0.60 -1.04 -6.65
C PHE A 67 -0.18 0.02 -7.42
N GLN A 68 0.52 0.98 -7.99
CA GLN A 68 -0.01 1.97 -8.93
C GLN A 68 -0.70 1.31 -10.15
N SER A 69 -0.05 0.30 -10.74
CA SER A 69 -0.66 -0.56 -11.74
C SER A 69 -1.31 -1.73 -11.02
N PHE A 70 -2.53 -2.03 -11.33
CA PHE A 70 -3.39 -3.00 -10.60
C PHE A 70 -2.78 -4.40 -10.49
N ASN A 71 -1.95 -4.78 -11.46
CA ASN A 71 -1.20 -6.05 -11.51
C ASN A 71 -2.08 -7.29 -11.30
N LEU A 72 -3.32 -7.24 -11.78
CA LEU A 72 -4.20 -8.41 -11.78
C LEU A 72 -3.77 -9.41 -12.85
N PHE A 73 -3.94 -10.69 -12.56
CA PHE A 73 -3.70 -11.76 -13.51
C PHE A 73 -4.79 -11.75 -14.58
N PRO A 74 -4.48 -11.42 -15.85
CA PRO A 74 -5.48 -11.15 -16.88
C PRO A 74 -6.29 -12.40 -17.31
N HIS A 75 -5.74 -13.59 -17.08
CA HIS A 75 -6.34 -14.88 -17.40
C HIS A 75 -7.14 -15.49 -16.23
N LYS A 76 -7.25 -14.77 -15.10
CA LYS A 76 -8.01 -15.17 -13.92
C LYS A 76 -9.18 -14.23 -13.70
N THR A 77 -10.29 -14.78 -13.24
CA THR A 77 -11.45 -13.98 -12.81
C THR A 77 -11.10 -13.13 -11.59
N THR A 78 -11.98 -12.19 -11.24
CA THR A 78 -11.87 -11.37 -10.03
C THR A 78 -11.73 -12.24 -8.77
N LEU A 79 -12.58 -13.25 -8.61
CA LEU A 79 -12.53 -14.17 -7.47
C LEU A 79 -11.22 -14.97 -7.44
N GLU A 80 -10.81 -15.53 -8.57
CA GLU A 80 -9.56 -16.29 -8.67
C GLU A 80 -8.32 -15.43 -8.41
N ASN A 81 -8.34 -14.14 -8.77
CA ASN A 81 -7.28 -13.20 -8.41
C ASN A 81 -7.13 -13.04 -6.90
N VAL A 82 -8.24 -12.95 -6.17
CA VAL A 82 -8.24 -12.80 -4.70
C VAL A 82 -7.85 -14.11 -4.01
N MET A 83 -8.30 -15.26 -4.52
CA MET A 83 -8.01 -16.58 -3.95
C MET A 83 -6.56 -17.04 -4.18
N LEU A 84 -5.87 -16.52 -5.19
CA LEU A 84 -4.63 -17.12 -5.70
C LEU A 84 -3.55 -17.29 -4.62
N ALA A 85 -3.23 -16.24 -3.87
CA ALA A 85 -2.18 -16.29 -2.86
C ALA A 85 -2.56 -17.16 -1.65
N PRO A 86 -3.76 -17.04 -1.05
CA PRO A 86 -4.19 -17.93 0.01
C PRO A 86 -4.16 -19.43 -0.37
N VAL A 87 -4.60 -19.78 -1.58
CA VAL A 87 -4.55 -21.17 -2.09
C VAL A 87 -3.08 -21.63 -2.25
N TYR A 88 -2.23 -20.78 -2.84
CA TYR A 88 -0.81 -21.12 -3.02
C TYR A 88 -0.06 -21.37 -1.70
N HIS A 89 -0.46 -20.67 -0.63
CA HIS A 89 0.17 -20.76 0.69
C HIS A 89 -0.55 -21.72 1.66
N ASP A 90 -1.51 -22.51 1.20
CA ASP A 90 -2.25 -23.47 2.03
C ASP A 90 -2.91 -22.83 3.28
N HIS A 91 -3.50 -21.64 3.14
CA HIS A 91 -4.09 -20.90 4.26
C HIS A 91 -5.50 -21.38 4.67
N GLY A 92 -5.97 -22.50 4.15
CA GLY A 92 -7.28 -23.10 4.44
C GLY A 92 -7.77 -23.98 3.32
N ASP A 93 -8.93 -24.60 3.48
CA ASP A 93 -9.54 -25.35 2.40
C ASP A 93 -10.18 -24.45 1.32
N ASP A 94 -10.40 -25.00 0.12
CA ASP A 94 -10.87 -24.24 -1.05
C ASP A 94 -12.21 -23.52 -0.79
N GLU A 95 -13.12 -24.10 -0.02
CA GLU A 95 -14.42 -23.49 0.27
C GLU A 95 -14.29 -22.35 1.29
N GLU A 96 -13.46 -22.52 2.33
CA GLU A 96 -13.15 -21.45 3.29
C GLU A 96 -12.50 -20.25 2.60
N LEU A 97 -11.51 -20.51 1.73
CA LEU A 97 -10.80 -19.47 0.97
C LEU A 97 -11.75 -18.78 -0.02
N ARG A 98 -12.66 -19.52 -0.63
CA ARG A 98 -13.68 -18.97 -1.51
C ARG A 98 -14.64 -18.04 -0.75
N LEU A 99 -15.14 -18.46 0.41
CA LEU A 99 -16.02 -17.65 1.25
C LEU A 99 -15.32 -16.38 1.75
N LEU A 100 -14.07 -16.49 2.22
CA LEU A 100 -13.24 -15.35 2.59
C LEU A 100 -13.09 -14.37 1.43
N SER A 101 -12.74 -14.87 0.24
CA SER A 101 -12.53 -14.03 -0.95
C SER A 101 -13.80 -13.32 -1.38
N LEU A 102 -14.96 -13.99 -1.33
CA LEU A 102 -16.26 -13.36 -1.60
C LEU A 102 -16.61 -12.29 -0.56
N ALA A 103 -16.27 -12.50 0.72
CA ALA A 103 -16.46 -11.51 1.77
C ALA A 103 -15.58 -10.27 1.53
N LEU A 104 -14.32 -10.46 1.11
CA LEU A 104 -13.42 -9.37 0.77
C LEU A 104 -13.89 -8.60 -0.48
N LEU A 105 -14.36 -9.32 -1.51
CA LEU A 105 -14.96 -8.67 -2.69
C LEU A 105 -16.21 -7.87 -2.31
N ARG A 106 -17.03 -8.36 -1.40
CA ARG A 106 -18.18 -7.59 -0.88
C ARG A 106 -17.70 -6.32 -0.18
N LYS A 107 -16.67 -6.42 0.67
CA LYS A 107 -16.07 -5.31 1.40
C LYS A 107 -15.62 -4.18 0.47
N VAL A 108 -15.01 -4.50 -0.65
CA VAL A 108 -14.55 -3.50 -1.64
C VAL A 108 -15.61 -3.18 -2.71
N GLY A 109 -16.86 -3.60 -2.54
CA GLY A 109 -17.96 -3.34 -3.48
C GLY A 109 -17.85 -4.06 -4.83
N MET A 110 -17.17 -5.24 -4.87
CA MET A 110 -16.87 -5.97 -6.10
C MET A 110 -17.51 -7.35 -6.18
N LEU A 111 -18.44 -7.70 -5.27
CA LEU A 111 -19.06 -9.02 -5.21
C LEU A 111 -19.75 -9.40 -6.52
N GLU A 112 -20.56 -8.49 -7.10
CA GLU A 112 -21.30 -8.70 -8.35
C GLU A 112 -20.36 -8.90 -9.58
N HIS A 113 -19.09 -8.62 -9.39
CA HIS A 113 -18.06 -8.75 -10.42
C HIS A 113 -17.13 -9.95 -10.21
N ALA A 114 -17.45 -10.86 -9.26
CA ALA A 114 -16.58 -12.00 -8.90
C ALA A 114 -16.19 -12.89 -10.09
N GLY A 115 -17.10 -13.10 -11.05
CA GLY A 115 -16.86 -13.90 -12.25
C GLY A 115 -16.25 -13.13 -13.44
N LYS A 116 -16.05 -11.81 -13.34
CA LYS A 116 -15.47 -11.01 -14.43
C LYS A 116 -13.96 -11.13 -14.49
N TYR A 117 -13.40 -10.98 -15.69
CA TYR A 117 -11.96 -10.85 -15.92
C TYR A 117 -11.51 -9.39 -15.83
N PRO A 118 -10.22 -9.10 -15.58
CA PRO A 118 -9.70 -7.74 -15.44
C PRO A 118 -10.05 -6.81 -16.60
N HIS A 119 -10.00 -7.29 -17.84
CA HIS A 119 -10.32 -6.50 -19.03
C HIS A 119 -11.81 -6.07 -19.13
N GLN A 120 -12.68 -6.63 -18.29
CA GLN A 120 -14.11 -6.30 -18.20
C GLN A 120 -14.41 -5.29 -17.06
N LEU A 121 -13.38 -4.81 -16.38
CA LEU A 121 -13.46 -3.93 -15.22
C LEU A 121 -12.87 -2.55 -15.54
N SER A 122 -13.47 -1.49 -14.99
CA SER A 122 -12.84 -0.16 -14.99
C SER A 122 -11.56 -0.13 -14.14
N GLY A 123 -10.71 0.88 -14.32
CA GLY A 123 -9.49 1.04 -13.53
C GLY A 123 -9.75 1.04 -12.02
N GLY A 124 -10.73 1.82 -11.54
CA GLY A 124 -11.12 1.85 -10.12
C GLY A 124 -11.65 0.50 -9.61
N GLN A 125 -12.37 -0.25 -10.46
CA GLN A 125 -12.81 -1.61 -10.13
C GLN A 125 -11.62 -2.56 -10.01
N GLN A 126 -10.66 -2.50 -10.94
CA GLN A 126 -9.44 -3.31 -10.88
C GLN A 126 -8.62 -3.00 -9.62
N GLN A 127 -8.50 -1.73 -9.25
CA GLN A 127 -7.78 -1.32 -8.05
C GLN A 127 -8.46 -1.84 -6.77
N ARG A 128 -9.78 -1.78 -6.69
CA ARG A 128 -10.52 -2.35 -5.56
C ARG A 128 -10.34 -3.88 -5.45
N VAL A 129 -10.26 -4.59 -6.58
CA VAL A 129 -9.91 -6.01 -6.59
C VAL A 129 -8.48 -6.25 -6.14
N ALA A 130 -7.52 -5.40 -6.53
CA ALA A 130 -6.12 -5.49 -6.06
C ALA A 130 -6.02 -5.28 -4.55
N ILE A 131 -6.82 -4.38 -3.96
CA ILE A 131 -6.93 -4.21 -2.51
C ILE A 131 -7.48 -5.50 -1.86
N ALA A 132 -8.58 -6.06 -2.36
CA ALA A 132 -9.14 -7.31 -1.83
C ALA A 132 -8.13 -8.47 -1.91
N ARG A 133 -7.38 -8.57 -3.00
CA ARG A 133 -6.31 -9.57 -3.17
C ARG A 133 -5.22 -9.42 -2.11
N ALA A 134 -4.77 -8.20 -1.83
CA ALA A 134 -3.77 -7.96 -0.80
C ALA A 134 -4.30 -8.31 0.62
N LEU A 135 -5.55 -8.00 0.91
CA LEU A 135 -6.21 -8.31 2.18
C LEU A 135 -6.42 -9.82 2.40
N ALA A 136 -6.49 -10.62 1.33
CA ALA A 136 -6.77 -12.05 1.41
C ALA A 136 -5.69 -12.83 2.19
N MET A 137 -4.45 -12.33 2.24
CA MET A 137 -3.36 -12.87 3.03
C MET A 137 -3.40 -12.46 4.52
N ARG A 138 -4.42 -11.69 4.94
CA ARG A 138 -4.57 -11.15 6.31
C ARG A 138 -3.30 -10.45 6.81
N PRO A 139 -2.78 -9.47 6.04
CA PRO A 139 -1.52 -8.82 6.37
C PRO A 139 -1.65 -8.01 7.66
N SER A 140 -0.52 -7.86 8.36
CA SER A 140 -0.39 -7.00 9.54
C SER A 140 -0.23 -5.53 9.16
N VAL A 141 0.31 -5.27 7.97
CA VAL A 141 0.55 -3.93 7.40
C VAL A 141 0.15 -3.91 5.94
N MET A 142 -0.54 -2.87 5.50
CA MET A 142 -0.85 -2.61 4.10
C MET A 142 -0.01 -1.46 3.56
N LEU A 143 0.66 -1.68 2.45
CA LEU A 143 1.43 -0.69 1.72
C LEU A 143 0.68 -0.30 0.43
N PHE A 144 0.55 1.01 0.20
CA PHE A 144 -0.11 1.55 -1.00
C PHE A 144 0.88 2.44 -1.77
N ASP A 145 1.27 2.01 -2.96
CA ASP A 145 2.17 2.77 -3.85
C ASP A 145 1.33 3.50 -4.91
N GLU A 146 0.96 4.76 -4.62
CA GLU A 146 0.16 5.62 -5.48
C GLU A 146 -1.12 4.96 -6.01
N PRO A 147 -2.03 4.49 -5.14
CA PRO A 147 -3.15 3.62 -5.52
C PRO A 147 -4.18 4.27 -6.47
N THR A 148 -4.12 5.58 -6.69
CA THR A 148 -5.08 6.33 -7.51
C THR A 148 -4.47 6.98 -8.75
N SER A 149 -3.14 7.00 -8.89
CA SER A 149 -2.46 7.77 -9.95
C SER A 149 -2.70 7.25 -11.39
N ALA A 150 -3.13 6.00 -11.55
CA ALA A 150 -3.49 5.39 -12.84
C ALA A 150 -5.01 5.46 -13.13
N LEU A 151 -5.78 6.23 -12.35
CA LEU A 151 -7.24 6.30 -12.44
C LEU A 151 -7.71 7.62 -13.02
N ASP A 152 -8.85 7.56 -13.72
CA ASP A 152 -9.60 8.77 -14.07
C ASP A 152 -10.10 9.45 -12.77
N PRO A 153 -10.15 10.81 -12.73
CA PRO A 153 -10.51 11.55 -11.51
C PRO A 153 -11.86 11.15 -10.90
N GLU A 154 -12.83 10.74 -11.72
CA GLU A 154 -14.16 10.31 -11.26
C GLU A 154 -14.14 8.97 -10.51
N LEU A 155 -13.09 8.14 -10.70
CA LEU A 155 -12.94 6.83 -10.07
C LEU A 155 -12.09 6.85 -8.79
N VAL A 156 -11.38 7.95 -8.54
CA VAL A 156 -10.48 8.13 -7.39
C VAL A 156 -11.25 7.99 -6.06
N GLY A 157 -12.41 8.65 -5.97
CA GLY A 157 -13.20 8.68 -4.74
C GLY A 157 -13.59 7.30 -4.22
N ASP A 158 -13.99 6.39 -5.11
CA ASP A 158 -14.38 5.03 -4.75
C ASP A 158 -13.22 4.23 -4.12
N VAL A 159 -12.00 4.39 -4.65
CA VAL A 159 -10.81 3.69 -4.13
C VAL A 159 -10.39 4.28 -2.79
N LEU A 160 -10.38 5.61 -2.66
CA LEU A 160 -10.04 6.29 -1.41
C LEU A 160 -11.04 5.93 -0.29
N ALA A 161 -12.33 5.80 -0.61
CA ALA A 161 -13.35 5.39 0.37
C ALA A 161 -13.08 3.99 0.95
N VAL A 162 -12.61 3.04 0.12
CA VAL A 162 -12.20 1.71 0.61
C VAL A 162 -11.00 1.82 1.56
N ILE A 163 -10.00 2.64 1.23
CA ILE A 163 -8.82 2.83 2.09
C ILE A 163 -9.22 3.52 3.41
N GLU A 164 -10.12 4.52 3.37
CA GLU A 164 -10.67 5.15 4.59
C GLU A 164 -11.40 4.14 5.49
N GLU A 165 -12.13 3.20 4.91
CA GLU A 165 -12.81 2.14 5.67
C GLU A 165 -11.82 1.22 6.37
N LEU A 166 -10.75 0.80 5.69
CA LEU A 166 -9.68 -0.01 6.27
C LEU A 166 -8.97 0.73 7.43
N ALA A 167 -8.76 2.04 7.30
CA ALA A 167 -8.20 2.86 8.39
C ALA A 167 -9.11 2.87 9.62
N ARG A 168 -10.43 3.07 9.42
CA ARG A 168 -11.41 3.07 10.52
C ARG A 168 -11.49 1.70 11.23
N GLU A 169 -11.20 0.61 10.54
CA GLU A 169 -11.12 -0.73 11.11
C GLU A 169 -9.81 -1.00 11.85
N GLY A 170 -8.88 -0.04 11.89
CA GLY A 170 -7.62 -0.14 12.61
C GLY A 170 -6.51 -0.85 11.82
N MET A 171 -6.58 -0.89 10.48
CA MET A 171 -5.51 -1.41 9.66
C MET A 171 -4.28 -0.50 9.73
N THR A 172 -3.11 -1.06 10.05
CA THR A 172 -1.84 -0.34 9.94
C THR A 172 -1.46 -0.16 8.49
N MET A 173 -1.19 1.08 8.05
CA MET A 173 -0.97 1.39 6.64
C MET A 173 0.17 2.39 6.41
N VAL A 174 0.89 2.19 5.31
CA VAL A 174 1.79 3.20 4.72
C VAL A 174 1.30 3.51 3.32
N ILE A 175 1.05 4.77 3.02
CA ILE A 175 0.42 5.22 1.78
C ILE A 175 1.30 6.26 1.09
N VAL A 176 1.84 5.95 -0.07
CA VAL A 176 2.42 6.94 -0.99
C VAL A 176 1.29 7.51 -1.83
N THR A 177 1.08 8.81 -1.80
CA THR A 177 -0.04 9.43 -2.53
C THR A 177 0.26 10.86 -2.95
N HIS A 178 -0.40 11.30 -4.03
CA HIS A 178 -0.49 12.68 -4.47
C HIS A 178 -1.81 13.35 -4.05
N GLU A 179 -2.71 12.62 -3.40
CA GLU A 179 -3.99 13.12 -2.88
C GLU A 179 -3.78 13.82 -1.54
N MET A 180 -3.38 15.09 -1.57
CA MET A 180 -2.98 15.83 -0.35
C MET A 180 -4.10 15.91 0.68
N ASN A 181 -5.33 16.26 0.24
CA ASN A 181 -6.48 16.34 1.14
C ASN A 181 -6.74 15.01 1.86
N PHE A 182 -6.61 13.91 1.13
CA PHE A 182 -6.75 12.57 1.68
C PHE A 182 -5.63 12.25 2.68
N ALA A 183 -4.37 12.51 2.32
CA ALA A 183 -3.22 12.28 3.19
C ALA A 183 -3.36 13.03 4.53
N PHE A 184 -3.66 14.33 4.48
CA PHE A 184 -3.78 15.14 5.69
C PHE A 184 -5.03 14.83 6.53
N LYS A 185 -6.10 14.34 5.92
CA LYS A 185 -7.34 13.97 6.63
C LYS A 185 -7.25 12.61 7.31
N LEU A 186 -6.59 11.62 6.65
CA LEU A 186 -6.63 10.23 7.08
C LEU A 186 -5.48 9.84 7.98
N SER A 187 -4.30 10.45 7.80
CA SER A 187 -3.08 9.96 8.43
C SER A 187 -2.91 10.43 9.86
N ASP A 188 -2.35 9.58 10.70
CA ASP A 188 -1.85 9.94 12.01
C ASP A 188 -0.52 10.69 11.89
N ARG A 189 0.24 10.42 10.83
CA ARG A 189 1.55 11.00 10.58
C ARG A 189 1.79 11.15 9.07
N VAL A 190 2.40 12.27 8.70
CA VAL A 190 2.79 12.57 7.32
C VAL A 190 4.32 12.70 7.25
N ILE A 191 4.91 12.05 6.26
CA ILE A 191 6.33 12.11 5.95
C ILE A 191 6.49 12.87 4.62
N PHE A 192 7.24 13.97 4.63
CA PHE A 192 7.62 14.68 3.42
C PHE A 192 9.04 14.29 3.01
N MET A 193 9.14 13.73 1.79
CA MET A 193 10.42 13.28 1.20
C MET A 193 10.83 14.15 0.01
N GLU A 194 12.12 14.44 -0.08
CA GLU A 194 12.77 15.09 -1.22
C GLU A 194 14.19 14.58 -1.39
N ASP A 195 14.61 14.39 -2.63
CA ASP A 195 15.97 13.98 -3.01
C ASP A 195 16.51 12.74 -2.25
N GLY A 196 15.63 11.80 -1.92
CA GLY A 196 15.97 10.56 -1.20
C GLY A 196 16.02 10.72 0.32
N GLU A 197 15.72 11.90 0.87
CA GLU A 197 15.76 12.19 2.30
C GLU A 197 14.38 12.47 2.88
N ILE A 198 14.20 12.15 4.15
CA ILE A 198 13.02 12.57 4.94
C ILE A 198 13.30 13.98 5.46
N ILE A 199 12.63 14.96 4.86
CA ILE A 199 12.78 16.37 5.23
C ILE A 199 11.94 16.72 6.46
N GLN A 200 10.74 16.13 6.57
CA GLN A 200 9.84 16.38 7.68
C GLN A 200 9.00 15.13 7.97
N ASN A 201 8.73 14.89 9.26
CA ASN A 201 7.92 13.78 9.73
C ASN A 201 7.17 14.24 10.97
N ALA A 202 5.86 14.47 10.84
CA ALA A 202 5.03 15.04 11.92
C ALA A 202 3.56 14.64 11.75
N PRO A 203 2.72 14.79 12.80
CA PRO A 203 1.27 14.73 12.66
C PRO A 203 0.76 15.77 11.65
N PRO A 204 -0.38 15.50 10.95
CA PRO A 204 -0.90 16.39 9.91
C PRO A 204 -1.02 17.86 10.31
N GLN A 205 -1.54 18.13 11.51
CA GLN A 205 -1.72 19.50 12.00
C GLN A 205 -0.37 20.21 12.18
N GLU A 206 0.59 19.56 12.86
CA GLU A 206 1.93 20.12 13.07
C GLU A 206 2.66 20.32 11.71
N MET A 207 2.52 19.36 10.82
CA MET A 207 3.06 19.44 9.46
C MET A 207 2.53 20.67 8.71
N LEU A 208 1.27 21.05 8.89
CA LEU A 208 0.65 22.21 8.26
C LEU A 208 0.98 23.54 8.94
N GLU A 209 1.21 23.54 10.25
CA GLU A 209 1.57 24.73 11.02
C GLU A 209 3.07 25.10 10.89
N GLN A 210 3.95 24.09 10.86
CA GLN A 210 5.40 24.24 10.86
C GLN A 210 6.02 23.82 9.50
N ARG A 211 5.42 24.30 8.39
CA ARG A 211 5.87 23.93 7.03
C ARG A 211 7.28 24.45 6.77
N SER A 212 8.17 23.57 6.28
CA SER A 212 9.41 24.01 5.66
C SER A 212 9.13 24.85 4.41
N GLU A 213 10.07 25.72 4.02
CA GLU A 213 9.93 26.48 2.77
C GLU A 213 9.74 25.57 1.56
N ARG A 214 10.41 24.43 1.53
CA ARG A 214 10.31 23.43 0.47
C ARG A 214 8.95 22.78 0.41
N MET A 215 8.42 22.39 1.56
CA MET A 215 7.06 21.82 1.65
C MET A 215 6.00 22.84 1.24
N THR A 216 6.18 24.11 1.65
CA THR A 216 5.26 25.18 1.25
C THR A 216 5.23 25.37 -0.25
N LYS A 217 6.40 25.31 -0.92
CA LYS A 217 6.49 25.36 -2.37
C LYS A 217 5.81 24.14 -2.99
N PHE A 218 6.14 22.93 -2.54
CA PHE A 218 5.54 21.69 -3.04
C PHE A 218 4.00 21.69 -2.97
N LEU A 219 3.43 22.09 -1.82
CA LEU A 219 1.97 22.13 -1.66
C LEU A 219 1.30 23.18 -2.56
N LYS A 220 1.98 24.30 -2.86
CA LYS A 220 1.47 25.28 -3.84
C LYS A 220 1.45 24.71 -5.25
N ASP A 221 2.50 24.00 -5.63
CA ASP A 221 2.63 23.40 -6.97
C ASP A 221 1.58 22.30 -7.21
N VAL A 222 1.24 21.51 -6.18
CA VAL A 222 0.25 20.42 -6.26
C VAL A 222 -1.20 20.95 -6.20
N GLN A 223 -1.48 22.04 -5.51
CA GLN A 223 -2.82 22.66 -5.45
C GLN A 223 -3.17 23.46 -6.71
N LEU A 224 -2.21 23.70 -7.57
CA LEU A 224 -2.39 24.41 -8.84
C LEU A 224 -2.52 23.47 -10.05
N ALA A 225 -2.45 22.16 -9.84
CA ALA A 225 -2.70 21.12 -10.83
C ALA A 225 -4.10 20.51 -10.63
#